data_9e2118ccaf90c39790afe1f46ea055ba
#
_entry.id   9e2118ccaf90c39790afe1f46ea055ba
#
_cell.length_a   1.000
_cell.length_b   1.000
_cell.length_c   1.000
_cell.angle_alpha   90.00
_cell.angle_beta   90.00
_cell.angle_gamma   90.00
#
_symmetry.space_group_name_H-M   'P 1'
#
loop_
_entity.id
_entity.type
_entity.pdbx_description
1 polymer ?
#
loop_
_entity_poly.entity_id
_entity_poly.type
_entity_poly.pdbx_seq_one_letter_code
_entity_poly.pdbx_strand_id
1 'polypeptide(L)'
;YQTPHGTVPFDRIKTEHYEPAILEGIKQQNAELDAIIQNPEKATFTNTIEAYEQSGRLLDRVTAVFGNMLSAETNDDLQALAQKIMPLLSEHSNNITLNEKLFARVKEVYAQKESLQLTQEQTRLLDDIYDSFVRHGANLEGEAREQYRQLTNELSKLTLDFSENNLKETNRYQMLLTNKDHIAGLPDIIVEAAAETAKSEDKEGWAFTLHAPSYVPFMTYADNRELRRKLYIAYNTKCTHDNEFNNIEIVKKLVNTRMKIAQLLGYKDYAEYTLKKRMAENSDAVYKLLNQLLEAYTPTAQKEYLEVQELARQEQGNDFVVMPWDWSYYSNKLKNKKFNINEEMLRPYFELEQVKKGVF
;
A
#
# COMPACT_ATOMS: atom_id res chain seq x y z
N TYR A 1 -25.29 10.32 -1.10
CA TYR A 1 -25.78 9.91 0.24
C TYR A 1 -26.69 10.99 0.80
N GLN A 2 -27.77 10.57 1.49
CA GLN A 2 -28.67 11.49 2.22
C GLN A 2 -28.19 11.66 3.68
N THR A 3 -26.95 12.03 3.82
CA THR A 3 -26.25 12.22 5.11
C THR A 3 -25.81 13.68 5.23
N PRO A 4 -25.54 14.19 6.41
CA PRO A 4 -24.94 15.51 6.57
C PRO A 4 -23.65 15.58 5.74
N HIS A 5 -23.52 16.64 4.94
CA HIS A 5 -22.36 16.87 4.03
C HIS A 5 -22.14 15.80 2.94
N GLY A 6 -23.11 14.92 2.67
CA GLY A 6 -22.97 13.85 1.67
C GLY A 6 -21.94 12.78 2.03
N THR A 7 -21.61 12.63 3.31
CA THR A 7 -20.65 11.66 3.80
C THR A 7 -21.14 10.23 3.69
N VAL A 8 -20.22 9.26 3.65
CA VAL A 8 -20.56 7.84 3.61
C VAL A 8 -21.24 7.42 4.93
N PRO A 9 -22.43 6.78 4.89
CA PRO A 9 -23.12 6.31 6.11
C PRO A 9 -22.52 4.98 6.60
N PHE A 10 -21.32 5.00 7.14
CA PHE A 10 -20.60 3.79 7.60
C PHE A 10 -21.38 2.98 8.64
N ASP A 11 -22.19 3.64 9.47
CA ASP A 11 -23.07 3.03 10.46
C ASP A 11 -24.18 2.14 9.88
N ARG A 12 -24.48 2.29 8.57
CA ARG A 12 -25.54 1.55 7.87
C ARG A 12 -25.01 0.58 6.85
N ILE A 13 -23.72 0.65 6.51
CA ILE A 13 -23.08 -0.24 5.53
C ILE A 13 -22.58 -1.48 6.26
N LYS A 14 -22.95 -2.66 5.73
CA LYS A 14 -22.51 -3.95 6.23
C LYS A 14 -21.73 -4.69 5.15
N THR A 15 -20.92 -5.67 5.53
CA THR A 15 -20.12 -6.49 4.61
C THR A 15 -20.97 -7.12 3.50
N GLU A 16 -22.16 -7.60 3.81
CA GLU A 16 -23.11 -8.21 2.88
C GLU A 16 -23.65 -7.27 1.78
N HIS A 17 -23.49 -5.96 1.94
CA HIS A 17 -23.96 -4.97 0.96
C HIS A 17 -22.96 -4.75 -0.19
N TYR A 18 -21.67 -5.05 0.00
CA TYR A 18 -20.65 -4.73 -1.00
C TYR A 18 -20.78 -5.55 -2.27
N GLU A 19 -20.90 -6.86 -2.16
CA GLU A 19 -20.97 -7.75 -3.34
C GLU A 19 -22.12 -7.37 -4.28
N PRO A 20 -23.39 -7.31 -3.82
CA PRO A 20 -24.48 -6.96 -4.73
C PRO A 20 -24.35 -5.54 -5.30
N ALA A 21 -23.81 -4.58 -4.54
CA ALA A 21 -23.60 -3.23 -5.02
C ALA A 21 -22.48 -3.15 -6.08
N ILE A 22 -21.40 -3.92 -5.93
CA ILE A 22 -20.33 -4.01 -6.93
C ILE A 22 -20.84 -4.68 -8.21
N LEU A 23 -21.58 -5.78 -8.09
CA LEU A 23 -22.17 -6.47 -9.26
C LEU A 23 -23.15 -5.56 -10.00
N GLU A 24 -23.98 -4.81 -9.30
CA GLU A 24 -24.87 -3.82 -9.93
C GLU A 24 -24.06 -2.67 -10.56
N GLY A 25 -22.99 -2.20 -9.91
CA GLY A 25 -22.10 -1.19 -10.48
C GLY A 25 -21.42 -1.65 -11.77
N ILE A 26 -20.92 -2.88 -11.82
CA ILE A 26 -20.36 -3.51 -13.02
C ILE A 26 -21.43 -3.59 -14.13
N LYS A 27 -22.63 -4.02 -13.79
CA LYS A 27 -23.74 -4.12 -14.77
C LYS A 27 -24.12 -2.76 -15.34
N GLN A 28 -24.22 -1.72 -14.51
CA GLN A 28 -24.53 -0.37 -14.96
C GLN A 28 -23.41 0.19 -15.85
N GLN A 29 -22.15 0.05 -15.45
CA GLN A 29 -21.03 0.49 -16.28
C GLN A 29 -20.99 -0.23 -17.63
N ASN A 30 -21.24 -1.54 -17.66
CA ASN A 30 -21.33 -2.28 -18.93
C ASN A 30 -22.43 -1.70 -19.85
N ALA A 31 -23.60 -1.37 -19.32
CA ALA A 31 -24.67 -0.75 -20.12
C ALA A 31 -24.29 0.65 -20.62
N GLU A 32 -23.59 1.45 -19.81
CA GLU A 32 -23.08 2.77 -20.21
C GLU A 32 -22.02 2.65 -21.32
N LEU A 33 -21.10 1.69 -21.20
CA LEU A 33 -20.08 1.43 -22.22
C LEU A 33 -20.68 0.85 -23.51
N ASP A 34 -21.67 -0.03 -23.41
CA ASP A 34 -22.40 -0.55 -24.55
C ASP A 34 -23.11 0.57 -25.32
N ALA A 35 -23.67 1.55 -24.63
CA ALA A 35 -24.27 2.73 -25.27
C ALA A 35 -23.23 3.56 -26.05
N ILE A 36 -22.00 3.67 -25.56
CA ILE A 36 -20.89 4.32 -26.30
C ILE A 36 -20.53 3.48 -27.52
N ILE A 37 -20.34 2.17 -27.36
CA ILE A 37 -19.90 1.25 -28.42
C ILE A 37 -20.94 1.15 -29.57
N GLN A 38 -22.23 1.13 -29.23
CA GLN A 38 -23.32 0.97 -30.17
C GLN A 38 -23.83 2.27 -30.77
N ASN A 39 -23.27 3.42 -30.32
CA ASN A 39 -23.67 4.73 -30.87
C ASN A 39 -23.43 4.77 -32.39
N PRO A 40 -24.47 4.99 -33.22
CA PRO A 40 -24.33 5.00 -34.69
C PRO A 40 -23.64 6.23 -35.23
N GLU A 41 -23.52 7.28 -34.40
CA GLU A 41 -22.85 8.52 -34.79
C GLU A 41 -21.35 8.34 -34.81
N LYS A 42 -20.69 9.17 -35.63
CA LYS A 42 -19.22 9.29 -35.62
C LYS A 42 -18.71 9.58 -34.20
N ALA A 43 -17.56 8.98 -33.84
CA ALA A 43 -16.96 9.22 -32.54
C ALA A 43 -16.54 10.71 -32.39
N THR A 44 -16.97 11.31 -31.31
CA THR A 44 -16.63 12.68 -30.91
C THR A 44 -16.07 12.70 -29.49
N PHE A 45 -15.47 13.82 -29.11
CA PHE A 45 -15.01 14.01 -27.73
C PHE A 45 -16.16 13.78 -26.74
N THR A 46 -17.32 14.37 -26.96
CA THR A 46 -18.46 14.28 -26.05
C THR A 46 -19.10 12.89 -26.03
N ASN A 47 -19.38 12.28 -27.17
CA ASN A 47 -20.10 11.00 -27.19
C ASN A 47 -19.20 9.77 -26.94
N THR A 48 -17.88 9.98 -26.75
CA THR A 48 -16.93 8.91 -26.54
C THR A 48 -16.05 9.18 -25.31
N ILE A 49 -15.32 10.29 -25.24
CA ILE A 49 -14.36 10.57 -24.18
C ILE A 49 -15.06 11.04 -22.89
N GLU A 50 -15.91 12.05 -22.98
CA GLU A 50 -16.69 12.51 -21.83
C GLU A 50 -17.67 11.44 -21.35
N ALA A 51 -18.32 10.72 -22.28
CA ALA A 51 -19.21 9.62 -21.93
C ALA A 51 -18.47 8.47 -21.22
N TYR A 52 -17.25 8.14 -21.66
CA TYR A 52 -16.39 7.17 -20.97
C TYR A 52 -15.98 7.62 -19.57
N GLU A 53 -15.52 8.86 -19.43
CA GLU A 53 -15.12 9.45 -18.14
C GLU A 53 -16.28 9.49 -17.13
N GLN A 54 -17.50 9.60 -17.62
CA GLN A 54 -18.69 9.59 -16.79
C GLN A 54 -19.23 8.20 -16.45
N SER A 55 -18.76 7.16 -17.14
CA SER A 55 -19.19 5.79 -16.89
C SER A 55 -18.66 5.24 -15.57
N GLY A 56 -19.38 4.31 -14.97
CA GLY A 56 -18.93 3.55 -13.79
C GLY A 56 -19.01 4.28 -12.46
N ARG A 57 -19.61 5.45 -12.37
CA ARG A 57 -19.66 6.24 -11.12
C ARG A 57 -20.22 5.51 -9.91
N LEU A 58 -21.17 4.58 -10.12
CA LEU A 58 -21.68 3.76 -9.02
C LEU A 58 -20.60 2.79 -8.55
N LEU A 59 -19.95 2.10 -9.50
CA LEU A 59 -18.87 1.16 -9.20
C LEU A 59 -17.73 1.85 -8.46
N ASP A 60 -17.29 3.01 -8.93
CA ASP A 60 -16.22 3.80 -8.30
C ASP A 60 -16.54 4.17 -6.85
N ARG A 61 -17.77 4.61 -6.58
CA ARG A 61 -18.18 4.91 -5.20
C ARG A 61 -18.16 3.70 -4.30
N VAL A 62 -18.67 2.57 -4.79
CA VAL A 62 -18.75 1.35 -3.97
C VAL A 62 -17.36 0.79 -3.73
N THR A 63 -16.51 0.73 -4.76
CA THR A 63 -15.15 0.22 -4.65
C THR A 63 -14.26 1.13 -3.79
N ALA A 64 -14.44 2.46 -3.85
CA ALA A 64 -13.72 3.39 -2.98
C ALA A 64 -14.07 3.17 -1.50
N VAL A 65 -15.36 2.96 -1.17
CA VAL A 65 -15.78 2.66 0.20
C VAL A 65 -15.28 1.28 0.64
N PHE A 66 -15.41 0.27 -0.21
CA PHE A 66 -14.93 -1.09 0.07
C PHE A 66 -13.41 -1.11 0.30
N GLY A 67 -12.63 -0.48 -0.59
CA GLY A 67 -11.18 -0.40 -0.47
C GLY A 67 -10.72 0.35 0.79
N ASN A 68 -11.45 1.41 1.17
CA ASN A 68 -11.16 2.14 2.41
C ASN A 68 -11.40 1.26 3.64
N MET A 69 -12.53 0.56 3.70
CA MET A 69 -12.83 -0.34 4.82
C MET A 69 -11.86 -1.54 4.87
N LEU A 70 -11.51 -2.11 3.72
CA LEU A 70 -10.54 -3.19 3.63
C LEU A 70 -9.14 -2.75 4.13
N SER A 71 -8.78 -1.50 3.93
CA SER A 71 -7.48 -0.94 4.34
C SER A 71 -7.43 -0.47 5.80
N ALA A 72 -8.51 0.18 6.28
CA ALA A 72 -8.51 0.88 7.56
C ALA A 72 -9.23 0.13 8.68
N GLU A 73 -10.23 -0.71 8.36
CA GLU A 73 -11.11 -1.39 9.33
C GLU A 73 -11.40 -2.82 8.87
N THR A 74 -10.38 -3.56 8.45
CA THR A 74 -10.54 -4.90 7.90
C THR A 74 -10.89 -5.95 8.98
N ASN A 75 -11.57 -7.00 8.55
CA ASN A 75 -11.82 -8.22 9.31
C ASN A 75 -11.82 -9.44 8.38
N ASP A 76 -11.97 -10.64 8.93
CA ASP A 76 -11.90 -11.89 8.15
C ASP A 76 -12.98 -11.97 7.07
N ASP A 77 -14.20 -11.46 7.34
CA ASP A 77 -15.29 -11.43 6.37
C ASP A 77 -14.99 -10.50 5.19
N LEU A 78 -14.45 -9.31 5.47
CA LEU A 78 -14.01 -8.37 4.41
C LEU A 78 -12.85 -8.92 3.60
N GLN A 79 -11.89 -9.62 4.23
CA GLN A 79 -10.79 -10.27 3.53
C GLN A 79 -11.28 -11.42 2.64
N ALA A 80 -12.19 -12.27 3.15
CA ALA A 80 -12.81 -13.33 2.36
C ALA A 80 -13.61 -12.76 1.18
N LEU A 81 -14.30 -11.66 1.39
CA LEU A 81 -15.01 -10.95 0.32
C LEU A 81 -14.05 -10.36 -0.70
N ALA A 82 -12.91 -9.80 -0.28
CA ALA A 82 -11.89 -9.25 -1.18
C ALA A 82 -11.32 -10.33 -2.12
N GLN A 83 -11.07 -11.54 -1.62
CA GLN A 83 -10.64 -12.69 -2.45
C GLN A 83 -11.63 -13.02 -3.57
N LYS A 84 -12.91 -12.75 -3.36
CA LYS A 84 -13.97 -12.95 -4.36
C LYS A 84 -14.10 -11.76 -5.31
N ILE A 85 -14.04 -10.54 -4.80
CA ILE A 85 -14.33 -9.30 -5.53
C ILE A 85 -13.15 -8.83 -6.37
N MET A 86 -11.90 -8.92 -5.88
CA MET A 86 -10.74 -8.39 -6.62
C MET A 86 -10.52 -9.06 -7.98
N PRO A 87 -10.68 -10.39 -8.14
CA PRO A 87 -10.64 -11.02 -9.47
C PRO A 87 -11.75 -10.53 -10.40
N LEU A 88 -12.98 -10.31 -9.89
CA LEU A 88 -14.10 -9.78 -10.69
C LEU A 88 -13.81 -8.37 -11.20
N LEU A 89 -13.26 -7.50 -10.35
CA LEU A 89 -12.87 -6.14 -10.72
C LEU A 89 -11.71 -6.15 -11.74
N SER A 90 -10.73 -7.02 -11.55
CA SER A 90 -9.63 -7.21 -12.52
C SER A 90 -10.14 -7.65 -13.88
N GLU A 91 -11.03 -8.65 -13.91
CA GLU A 91 -11.64 -9.13 -15.16
C GLU A 91 -12.51 -8.05 -15.81
N HIS A 92 -13.28 -7.30 -15.03
CA HIS A 92 -14.08 -6.18 -15.53
C HIS A 92 -13.19 -5.09 -16.13
N SER A 93 -12.11 -4.71 -15.48
CA SER A 93 -11.12 -3.77 -16.00
C SER A 93 -10.51 -4.25 -17.34
N ASN A 94 -10.14 -5.54 -17.41
CA ASN A 94 -9.65 -6.14 -18.64
C ASN A 94 -10.72 -6.11 -19.77
N ASN A 95 -11.98 -6.37 -19.44
CA ASN A 95 -13.09 -6.32 -20.40
C ASN A 95 -13.29 -4.92 -20.97
N ILE A 96 -13.00 -3.87 -20.20
CA ILE A 96 -13.05 -2.48 -20.69
C ILE A 96 -11.81 -2.16 -21.53
N THR A 97 -10.62 -2.33 -20.96
CA THR A 97 -9.37 -1.86 -21.58
C THR A 97 -8.97 -2.67 -22.82
N LEU A 98 -9.37 -3.93 -22.91
CA LEU A 98 -9.13 -4.80 -24.07
C LEU A 98 -10.29 -4.82 -25.08
N ASN A 99 -11.32 -3.97 -24.89
CA ASN A 99 -12.45 -3.89 -25.80
C ASN A 99 -12.06 -3.17 -27.09
N GLU A 100 -11.97 -3.92 -28.18
CA GLU A 100 -11.55 -3.40 -29.49
C GLU A 100 -12.47 -2.31 -30.03
N LYS A 101 -13.80 -2.48 -29.87
CA LYS A 101 -14.78 -1.55 -30.40
C LYS A 101 -14.74 -0.21 -29.62
N LEU A 102 -14.62 -0.28 -28.31
CA LEU A 102 -14.47 0.90 -27.46
C LEU A 102 -13.18 1.63 -27.80
N PHE A 103 -12.06 0.89 -27.86
CA PHE A 103 -10.77 1.48 -28.20
C PHE A 103 -10.72 2.05 -29.62
N ALA A 104 -11.41 1.45 -30.58
CA ALA A 104 -11.51 2.01 -31.95
C ALA A 104 -12.15 3.41 -31.93
N ARG A 105 -13.22 3.61 -31.15
CA ARG A 105 -13.83 4.94 -30.99
C ARG A 105 -12.90 5.94 -30.31
N VAL A 106 -12.18 5.51 -29.27
CA VAL A 106 -11.17 6.36 -28.58
C VAL A 106 -10.05 6.75 -29.56
N LYS A 107 -9.55 5.79 -30.38
CA LYS A 107 -8.54 6.06 -31.43
C LYS A 107 -9.03 7.03 -32.49
N GLU A 108 -10.29 6.93 -32.89
CA GLU A 108 -10.89 7.83 -33.87
C GLU A 108 -10.94 9.28 -33.37
N VAL A 109 -11.30 9.51 -32.09
CA VAL A 109 -11.26 10.82 -31.48
C VAL A 109 -9.82 11.32 -31.34
N TYR A 110 -8.92 10.45 -30.84
CA TYR A 110 -7.51 10.80 -30.65
C TYR A 110 -6.81 11.22 -31.94
N ALA A 111 -7.10 10.53 -33.05
CA ALA A 111 -6.54 10.87 -34.37
C ALA A 111 -6.95 12.24 -34.88
N GLN A 112 -8.04 12.81 -34.38
CA GLN A 112 -8.53 14.14 -34.72
C GLN A 112 -8.09 15.24 -33.74
N LYS A 113 -7.29 14.91 -32.72
CA LYS A 113 -6.93 15.78 -31.58
C LYS A 113 -6.54 17.19 -32.00
N GLU A 114 -5.65 17.31 -32.99
CA GLU A 114 -5.13 18.61 -33.45
C GLU A 114 -6.20 19.48 -34.18
N SER A 115 -7.27 18.87 -34.67
CA SER A 115 -8.37 19.56 -35.34
C SER A 115 -9.53 19.90 -34.40
N LEU A 116 -9.56 19.30 -33.22
CA LEU A 116 -10.55 19.58 -32.19
C LEU A 116 -10.11 20.80 -31.38
N GLN A 117 -11.00 21.76 -31.20
CA GLN A 117 -10.74 22.96 -30.38
C GLN A 117 -10.93 22.60 -28.89
N LEU A 118 -10.10 21.69 -28.37
CA LEU A 118 -10.16 21.24 -26.99
C LEU A 118 -9.50 22.23 -26.04
N THR A 119 -10.04 22.38 -24.85
CA THR A 119 -9.35 23.06 -23.74
C THR A 119 -8.13 22.26 -23.31
N GLN A 120 -7.26 22.85 -22.49
CA GLN A 120 -6.09 22.15 -21.95
C GLN A 120 -6.50 20.91 -21.13
N GLU A 121 -7.56 21.01 -20.33
CA GLU A 121 -8.09 19.89 -19.52
C GLU A 121 -8.66 18.79 -20.41
N GLN A 122 -9.43 19.15 -21.44
CA GLN A 122 -9.99 18.18 -22.39
C GLN A 122 -8.89 17.47 -23.18
N THR A 123 -7.87 18.19 -23.60
CA THR A 123 -6.70 17.63 -24.26
C THR A 123 -6.00 16.63 -23.36
N ARG A 124 -5.81 16.99 -22.10
CA ARG A 124 -5.19 16.11 -21.10
C ARG A 124 -6.03 14.86 -20.85
N LEU A 125 -7.34 15.01 -20.71
CA LEU A 125 -8.26 13.89 -20.52
C LEU A 125 -8.18 12.90 -21.70
N LEU A 126 -8.20 13.41 -22.94
CA LEU A 126 -8.08 12.59 -24.15
C LEU A 126 -6.74 11.81 -24.17
N ASP A 127 -5.64 12.50 -23.85
CA ASP A 127 -4.31 11.87 -23.79
C ASP A 127 -4.26 10.79 -22.71
N ASP A 128 -4.77 11.06 -21.52
CA ASP A 128 -4.73 10.12 -20.41
C ASP A 128 -5.61 8.89 -20.66
N ILE A 129 -6.79 9.06 -21.26
CA ILE A 129 -7.67 7.94 -21.65
C ILE A 129 -7.00 7.09 -22.74
N TYR A 130 -6.52 7.71 -23.83
CA TYR A 130 -5.85 6.99 -24.90
C TYR A 130 -4.64 6.21 -24.41
N ASP A 131 -3.76 6.88 -23.64
CA ASP A 131 -2.59 6.26 -23.05
C ASP A 131 -2.94 5.14 -22.06
N SER A 132 -4.02 5.31 -21.31
CA SER A 132 -4.52 4.26 -20.39
C SER A 132 -4.87 3.00 -21.16
N PHE A 133 -5.65 3.10 -22.24
CA PHE A 133 -5.96 1.94 -23.10
C PHE A 133 -4.70 1.27 -23.64
N VAL A 134 -3.78 2.04 -24.23
CA VAL A 134 -2.54 1.52 -24.81
C VAL A 134 -1.70 0.79 -23.75
N ARG A 135 -1.53 1.40 -22.60
CA ARG A 135 -0.77 0.84 -21.47
C ARG A 135 -1.39 -0.39 -20.84
N HIS A 136 -2.71 -0.56 -20.98
CA HIS A 136 -3.43 -1.74 -20.50
C HIS A 136 -3.70 -2.75 -21.64
N GLY A 137 -2.88 -2.71 -22.70
CA GLY A 137 -2.85 -3.77 -23.69
C GLY A 137 -3.87 -3.68 -24.82
N ALA A 138 -4.54 -2.52 -25.02
CA ALA A 138 -5.53 -2.36 -26.08
C ALA A 138 -4.99 -2.60 -27.51
N ASN A 139 -3.68 -2.44 -27.71
CA ASN A 139 -3.00 -2.74 -28.99
C ASN A 139 -2.54 -4.20 -29.11
N LEU A 140 -2.72 -5.02 -28.07
CA LEU A 140 -2.39 -6.44 -28.14
C LEU A 140 -3.47 -7.18 -28.93
N GLU A 141 -3.05 -8.18 -29.70
CA GLU A 141 -3.93 -9.01 -30.55
C GLU A 141 -3.74 -10.50 -30.26
N GLY A 142 -4.74 -11.30 -30.56
CA GLY A 142 -4.68 -12.75 -30.51
C GLY A 142 -4.20 -13.29 -29.16
N GLU A 143 -3.19 -14.17 -29.19
CA GLU A 143 -2.64 -14.86 -28.02
C GLU A 143 -2.02 -13.88 -27.00
N ALA A 144 -1.37 -12.81 -27.45
CA ALA A 144 -0.74 -11.84 -26.56
C ALA A 144 -1.77 -11.10 -25.68
N ARG A 145 -2.96 -10.79 -26.23
CA ARG A 145 -4.06 -10.19 -25.47
C ARG A 145 -4.58 -11.14 -24.40
N GLU A 146 -4.79 -12.40 -24.74
CA GLU A 146 -5.25 -13.40 -23.79
C GLU A 146 -4.21 -13.66 -22.69
N GLN A 147 -2.93 -13.72 -23.05
CA GLN A 147 -1.86 -13.84 -22.09
C GLN A 147 -1.77 -12.63 -21.14
N TYR A 148 -1.99 -11.41 -21.65
CA TYR A 148 -2.05 -10.21 -20.82
C TYR A 148 -3.19 -10.29 -19.80
N ARG A 149 -4.39 -10.69 -20.22
CA ARG A 149 -5.55 -10.91 -19.34
C ARG A 149 -5.24 -11.90 -18.21
N GLN A 150 -4.65 -13.03 -18.55
CA GLN A 150 -4.26 -14.05 -17.55
C GLN A 150 -3.22 -13.52 -16.56
N LEU A 151 -2.20 -12.81 -17.05
CA LEU A 151 -1.16 -12.25 -16.20
C LEU A 151 -1.67 -11.15 -15.26
N THR A 152 -2.58 -10.29 -15.72
CA THR A 152 -3.16 -9.24 -14.86
C THR A 152 -4.08 -9.81 -13.79
N ASN A 153 -4.86 -10.84 -14.11
CA ASN A 153 -5.68 -11.56 -13.14
C ASN A 153 -4.80 -12.30 -12.11
N GLU A 154 -3.73 -12.97 -12.55
CA GLU A 154 -2.76 -13.60 -11.66
C GLU A 154 -2.08 -12.56 -10.76
N LEU A 155 -1.65 -11.42 -11.31
CA LEU A 155 -1.02 -10.34 -10.56
C LEU A 155 -1.94 -9.79 -9.46
N SER A 156 -3.22 -9.58 -9.77
CA SER A 156 -4.22 -9.12 -8.80
C SER A 156 -4.32 -10.08 -7.61
N LYS A 157 -4.48 -11.39 -7.90
CA LYS A 157 -4.54 -12.42 -6.87
C LYS A 157 -3.27 -12.49 -6.04
N LEU A 158 -2.10 -12.53 -6.65
CA LEU A 158 -0.80 -12.60 -5.94
C LEU A 158 -0.57 -11.39 -5.04
N THR A 159 -1.01 -10.21 -5.47
CA THR A 159 -0.90 -8.97 -4.67
C THR A 159 -1.78 -9.04 -3.43
N LEU A 160 -2.99 -9.56 -3.57
CA LEU A 160 -3.91 -9.74 -2.46
C LEU A 160 -3.37 -10.78 -1.46
N ASP A 161 -2.98 -11.96 -1.95
CA ASP A 161 -2.41 -13.05 -1.14
C ASP A 161 -1.17 -12.57 -0.34
N PHE A 162 -0.28 -11.80 -1.00
CA PHE A 162 0.90 -11.21 -0.34
C PHE A 162 0.52 -10.31 0.84
N SER A 163 -0.46 -9.45 0.63
CA SER A 163 -0.88 -8.46 1.64
C SER A 163 -1.59 -9.13 2.81
N GLU A 164 -2.47 -10.07 2.53
CA GLU A 164 -3.18 -10.84 3.57
C GLU A 164 -2.23 -11.68 4.42
N ASN A 165 -1.28 -12.39 3.81
CA ASN A 165 -0.29 -13.16 4.55
C ASN A 165 0.52 -12.28 5.49
N ASN A 166 0.95 -11.10 5.03
CA ASN A 166 1.69 -10.16 5.88
C ASN A 166 0.83 -9.66 7.06
N LEU A 167 -0.45 -9.38 6.83
CA LEU A 167 -1.37 -8.98 7.89
C LEU A 167 -1.60 -10.10 8.90
N LYS A 168 -1.91 -11.31 8.41
CA LYS A 168 -2.20 -12.48 9.24
C LYS A 168 -0.99 -12.88 10.10
N GLU A 169 0.23 -12.87 9.54
CA GLU A 169 1.43 -13.18 10.33
C GLU A 169 1.75 -12.08 11.35
N THR A 170 1.52 -10.81 10.98
CA THR A 170 1.67 -9.69 11.92
C THR A 170 0.69 -9.82 13.10
N ASN A 171 -0.56 -10.17 12.84
CA ASN A 171 -1.60 -10.34 13.86
C ASN A 171 -1.35 -11.57 14.74
N ARG A 172 -0.78 -12.66 14.19
CA ARG A 172 -0.52 -13.90 14.90
C ARG A 172 0.63 -13.80 15.88
N TYR A 173 1.64 -12.98 15.60
CA TYR A 173 2.84 -12.93 16.42
C TYR A 173 2.61 -12.23 17.76
N GLN A 174 3.07 -12.91 18.82
CA GLN A 174 3.05 -12.35 20.16
C GLN A 174 4.29 -12.79 20.94
N MET A 175 4.93 -11.86 21.63
CA MET A 175 5.97 -12.12 22.60
C MET A 175 5.41 -11.85 24.00
N LEU A 176 5.01 -12.91 24.69
CA LEU A 176 4.50 -12.85 26.06
C LEU A 176 5.67 -12.83 27.05
N LEU A 177 5.70 -11.84 27.93
CA LEU A 177 6.67 -11.69 29.00
C LEU A 177 5.96 -11.80 30.36
N THR A 178 6.52 -12.57 31.29
CA THR A 178 5.98 -12.77 32.64
C THR A 178 6.94 -12.34 33.74
N ASN A 179 8.23 -12.08 33.38
CA ASN A 179 9.23 -11.58 34.33
C ASN A 179 9.30 -10.07 34.29
N LYS A 180 9.19 -9.40 35.42
CA LYS A 180 9.28 -7.94 35.57
C LYS A 180 10.61 -7.36 35.07
N ASP A 181 11.73 -8.07 35.18
CA ASP A 181 13.02 -7.61 34.70
C ASP A 181 13.05 -7.47 33.16
N HIS A 182 12.15 -8.14 32.46
CA HIS A 182 12.07 -8.12 31.01
C HIS A 182 11.39 -6.87 30.44
N ILE A 183 10.66 -6.12 31.27
CA ILE A 183 10.00 -4.86 30.90
C ILE A 183 10.76 -3.62 31.37
N ALA A 184 11.96 -3.79 31.94
CA ALA A 184 12.83 -2.69 32.36
C ALA A 184 13.10 -1.73 31.19
N GLY A 185 13.10 -0.42 31.49
CA GLY A 185 13.32 0.66 30.53
C GLY A 185 12.06 1.11 29.76
N LEU A 186 10.99 0.30 29.73
CA LEU A 186 9.76 0.66 29.04
C LEU A 186 8.96 1.72 29.80
N PRO A 187 8.37 2.73 29.12
CA PRO A 187 7.42 3.67 29.72
C PRO A 187 6.16 2.97 30.26
N ASP A 188 5.61 3.48 31.36
CA ASP A 188 4.44 2.89 32.03
C ASP A 188 3.26 2.66 31.09
N ILE A 189 2.96 3.63 30.22
CA ILE A 189 1.86 3.52 29.26
C ILE A 189 2.05 2.35 28.26
N ILE A 190 3.28 2.02 27.90
CA ILE A 190 3.61 0.89 27.02
C ILE A 190 3.47 -0.43 27.79
N VAL A 191 3.85 -0.44 29.06
CA VAL A 191 3.67 -1.58 29.94
C VAL A 191 2.19 -1.86 30.19
N GLU A 192 1.38 -0.82 30.46
CA GLU A 192 -0.07 -0.92 30.62
C GLU A 192 -0.75 -1.45 29.33
N ALA A 193 -0.40 -0.90 28.18
CA ALA A 193 -0.93 -1.37 26.89
C ALA A 193 -0.57 -2.83 26.60
N ALA A 194 0.65 -3.26 26.94
CA ALA A 194 1.08 -4.65 26.79
C ALA A 194 0.36 -5.59 27.76
N ALA A 195 0.04 -5.13 28.99
CA ALA A 195 -0.74 -5.87 29.97
C ALA A 195 -2.20 -6.04 29.49
N GLU A 196 -2.83 -4.97 28.98
CA GLU A 196 -4.17 -5.06 28.38
C GLU A 196 -4.20 -6.01 27.17
N THR A 197 -3.18 -5.98 26.31
CA THR A 197 -3.07 -6.93 25.18
C THR A 197 -2.99 -8.37 25.67
N ALA A 198 -2.22 -8.66 26.72
CA ALA A 198 -2.16 -10.01 27.28
C ALA A 198 -3.52 -10.43 27.89
N LYS A 199 -4.16 -9.53 28.64
CA LYS A 199 -5.45 -9.75 29.29
C LYS A 199 -6.59 -9.99 28.29
N SER A 200 -6.58 -9.29 27.15
CA SER A 200 -7.60 -9.50 26.11
C SER A 200 -7.58 -10.92 25.50
N GLU A 201 -6.51 -11.67 25.74
CA GLU A 201 -6.34 -13.06 25.33
C GLU A 201 -6.29 -14.03 26.51
N ASP A 202 -6.80 -13.63 27.68
CA ASP A 202 -6.81 -14.42 28.91
C ASP A 202 -5.41 -14.89 29.37
N LYS A 203 -4.37 -14.07 29.11
CA LYS A 203 -2.98 -14.34 29.48
C LYS A 203 -2.52 -13.42 30.62
N GLU A 204 -1.67 -13.95 31.49
CA GLU A 204 -0.98 -13.15 32.52
C GLU A 204 0.36 -12.62 31.99
N GLY A 205 0.71 -11.36 32.34
CA GLY A 205 1.96 -10.71 31.95
C GLY A 205 1.78 -9.60 30.93
N TRP A 206 2.74 -9.47 30.04
CA TRP A 206 2.84 -8.38 29.06
C TRP A 206 3.04 -8.95 27.66
N ALA A 207 2.14 -8.65 26.74
CA ALA A 207 2.18 -9.13 25.37
C ALA A 207 2.62 -8.03 24.39
N PHE A 208 3.74 -8.26 23.71
CA PHE A 208 4.27 -7.39 22.68
C PHE A 208 4.05 -7.99 21.31
N THR A 209 3.58 -7.17 20.36
CA THR A 209 3.21 -7.59 19.02
C THR A 209 4.10 -6.93 17.96
N LEU A 210 3.92 -7.30 16.68
CA LEU A 210 4.63 -6.67 15.56
C LEU A 210 3.93 -5.40 15.02
N HIS A 211 2.84 -4.97 15.64
CA HIS A 211 2.21 -3.69 15.29
C HIS A 211 3.07 -2.52 15.74
N ALA A 212 3.12 -1.46 14.92
CA ALA A 212 3.98 -0.32 15.17
C ALA A 212 3.87 0.30 16.58
N PRO A 213 2.66 0.47 17.17
CA PRO A 213 2.52 1.01 18.53
C PRO A 213 3.11 0.14 19.64
N SER A 214 3.31 -1.15 19.39
CA SER A 214 3.96 -2.10 20.31
C SER A 214 5.45 -2.27 19.98
N TYR A 215 5.76 -2.49 18.70
CA TYR A 215 7.12 -2.77 18.22
C TYR A 215 8.07 -1.59 18.40
N VAL A 216 7.68 -0.39 17.94
CA VAL A 216 8.56 0.78 17.93
C VAL A 216 8.98 1.20 19.35
N PRO A 217 8.06 1.37 20.32
CA PRO A 217 8.46 1.68 21.69
C PRO A 217 9.32 0.61 22.35
N PHE A 218 9.02 -0.68 22.10
CA PHE A 218 9.83 -1.77 22.63
C PHE A 218 11.28 -1.68 22.14
N MET A 219 11.49 -1.46 20.83
CA MET A 219 12.81 -1.31 20.23
C MET A 219 13.54 -0.05 20.72
N THR A 220 12.79 0.98 21.10
CA THR A 220 13.33 2.27 21.54
C THR A 220 13.74 2.27 23.02
N TYR A 221 12.97 1.57 23.88
CA TYR A 221 13.08 1.75 25.33
C TYR A 221 13.46 0.49 26.10
N ALA A 222 13.16 -0.72 25.62
CA ALA A 222 13.41 -1.95 26.37
C ALA A 222 14.91 -2.14 26.64
N ASP A 223 15.30 -2.29 27.91
CA ASP A 223 16.71 -2.49 28.29
C ASP A 223 17.24 -3.87 27.86
N ASN A 224 16.39 -4.91 27.81
CA ASN A 224 16.81 -6.25 27.49
C ASN A 224 17.15 -6.41 25.99
N ARG A 225 18.45 -6.51 25.71
CA ARG A 225 19.00 -6.63 24.35
C ARG A 225 18.51 -7.86 23.61
N GLU A 226 18.45 -9.02 24.28
CA GLU A 226 18.04 -10.26 23.63
C GLU A 226 16.55 -10.26 23.24
N LEU A 227 15.72 -9.60 24.03
CA LEU A 227 14.31 -9.43 23.69
C LEU A 227 14.15 -8.44 22.53
N ARG A 228 14.92 -7.34 22.46
CA ARG A 228 14.95 -6.49 21.27
C ARG A 228 15.38 -7.27 20.03
N ARG A 229 16.45 -8.07 20.13
CA ARG A 229 16.91 -8.95 19.04
C ARG A 229 15.81 -9.91 18.58
N LYS A 230 15.15 -10.59 19.51
CA LYS A 230 14.06 -11.53 19.21
C LYS A 230 12.92 -10.84 18.46
N LEU A 231 12.48 -9.68 18.96
CA LEU A 231 11.37 -8.94 18.34
C LEU A 231 11.78 -8.35 16.98
N TYR A 232 13.02 -7.84 16.86
CA TYR A 232 13.57 -7.35 15.59
C TYR A 232 13.60 -8.44 14.51
N ILE A 233 14.10 -9.63 14.84
CA ILE A 233 14.15 -10.74 13.90
C ILE A 233 12.73 -11.14 13.49
N ALA A 234 11.81 -11.31 14.44
CA ALA A 234 10.42 -11.64 14.14
C ALA A 234 9.77 -10.62 13.20
N TYR A 235 10.01 -9.34 13.41
CA TYR A 235 9.47 -8.28 12.53
C TYR A 235 10.05 -8.33 11.11
N ASN A 236 11.37 -8.50 10.98
CA ASN A 236 12.07 -8.44 9.70
C ASN A 236 12.05 -9.75 8.90
N THR A 237 11.59 -10.85 9.50
CA THR A 237 11.45 -12.15 8.84
C THR A 237 10.01 -12.60 8.66
N LYS A 238 9.06 -11.65 8.78
CA LYS A 238 7.65 -11.95 8.50
C LYS A 238 7.48 -12.56 7.10
N CYS A 239 6.60 -13.55 7.01
CA CYS A 239 6.26 -14.24 5.77
C CYS A 239 7.45 -14.94 5.07
N THR A 240 8.50 -15.28 5.82
CA THR A 240 9.64 -16.07 5.30
C THR A 240 9.78 -17.44 5.98
N HIS A 241 8.90 -17.75 6.91
CA HIS A 241 8.91 -19.00 7.65
C HIS A 241 8.20 -20.13 6.89
N ASP A 242 8.50 -21.36 7.22
CA ASP A 242 7.80 -22.53 6.67
C ASP A 242 6.43 -22.70 7.35
N ASN A 243 5.49 -21.87 6.90
CA ASN A 243 4.11 -21.84 7.35
C ASN A 243 3.17 -21.37 6.24
N GLU A 244 1.87 -21.35 6.51
CA GLU A 244 0.81 -20.96 5.57
C GLU A 244 0.89 -19.50 5.08
N PHE A 245 1.67 -18.63 5.74
CA PHE A 245 1.82 -17.21 5.39
C PHE A 245 3.11 -16.90 4.62
N ASN A 246 3.82 -17.92 4.16
CA ASN A 246 5.09 -17.74 3.46
C ASN A 246 4.89 -17.05 2.11
N ASN A 247 5.53 -15.89 1.94
CA ASN A 247 5.44 -15.08 0.73
C ASN A 247 6.60 -15.26 -0.26
N ILE A 248 7.59 -16.10 0.04
CA ILE A 248 8.79 -16.22 -0.81
C ILE A 248 8.43 -16.58 -2.26
N GLU A 249 7.62 -17.61 -2.45
CA GLU A 249 7.20 -18.02 -3.79
C GLU A 249 6.21 -17.03 -4.42
N ILE A 250 5.38 -16.37 -3.61
CA ILE A 250 4.49 -15.30 -4.08
C ILE A 250 5.31 -14.12 -4.64
N VAL A 251 6.36 -13.67 -3.94
CA VAL A 251 7.25 -12.60 -4.40
C VAL A 251 7.92 -12.95 -5.73
N LYS A 252 8.44 -14.18 -5.86
CA LYS A 252 9.04 -14.65 -7.13
C LYS A 252 8.05 -14.60 -8.28
N LYS A 253 6.82 -15.08 -8.05
CA LYS A 253 5.75 -15.02 -9.04
C LYS A 253 5.37 -13.58 -9.37
N LEU A 254 5.19 -12.70 -8.38
CA LEU A 254 4.88 -11.28 -8.57
C LEU A 254 5.89 -10.60 -9.48
N VAL A 255 7.20 -10.77 -9.20
CA VAL A 255 8.26 -10.14 -10.00
C VAL A 255 8.24 -10.68 -11.44
N ASN A 256 8.13 -12.00 -11.61
CA ASN A 256 8.10 -12.62 -12.95
C ASN A 256 6.84 -12.23 -13.74
N THR A 257 5.67 -12.18 -13.10
CA THR A 257 4.41 -11.77 -13.74
C THR A 257 4.48 -10.31 -14.19
N ARG A 258 4.99 -9.41 -13.34
CA ARG A 258 5.23 -8.01 -13.70
C ARG A 258 6.20 -7.86 -14.87
N MET A 259 7.30 -8.63 -14.88
CA MET A 259 8.26 -8.63 -15.99
C MET A 259 7.56 -9.04 -17.31
N LYS A 260 6.81 -10.14 -17.30
CA LYS A 260 6.08 -10.64 -18.48
C LYS A 260 5.06 -9.63 -19.00
N ILE A 261 4.30 -8.97 -18.11
CA ILE A 261 3.37 -7.91 -18.48
C ILE A 261 4.11 -6.76 -19.19
N ALA A 262 5.21 -6.27 -18.61
CA ALA A 262 5.99 -5.20 -19.21
C ALA A 262 6.52 -5.59 -20.60
N GLN A 263 7.06 -6.80 -20.76
CA GLN A 263 7.58 -7.31 -22.03
C GLN A 263 6.49 -7.46 -23.10
N LEU A 264 5.29 -7.95 -22.72
CA LEU A 264 4.15 -8.01 -23.64
C LEU A 264 3.73 -6.64 -24.16
N LEU A 265 3.86 -5.61 -23.33
CA LEU A 265 3.56 -4.22 -23.67
C LEU A 265 4.73 -3.51 -24.39
N GLY A 266 5.84 -4.22 -24.68
CA GLY A 266 7.00 -3.68 -25.42
C GLY A 266 8.00 -2.91 -24.59
N TYR A 267 7.92 -3.00 -23.24
CA TYR A 267 8.90 -2.40 -22.34
C TYR A 267 10.00 -3.40 -21.98
N LYS A 268 11.21 -2.90 -21.74
CA LYS A 268 12.36 -3.70 -21.33
C LYS A 268 12.11 -4.42 -20.00
N ASP A 269 11.55 -3.70 -19.05
CA ASP A 269 11.27 -4.18 -17.71
C ASP A 269 10.09 -3.42 -17.07
N TYR A 270 9.65 -3.86 -15.89
CA TYR A 270 8.52 -3.27 -15.20
C TYR A 270 8.81 -1.87 -14.62
N ALA A 271 10.09 -1.55 -14.36
CA ALA A 271 10.49 -0.22 -13.91
C ALA A 271 10.29 0.80 -15.04
N GLU A 272 10.78 0.48 -16.27
CA GLU A 272 10.55 1.32 -17.44
C GLU A 272 9.05 1.53 -17.70
N TYR A 273 8.25 0.45 -17.68
CA TYR A 273 6.80 0.55 -17.81
C TYR A 273 6.18 1.49 -16.78
N THR A 274 6.56 1.36 -15.50
CA THR A 274 5.99 2.16 -14.42
C THR A 274 6.44 3.62 -14.48
N LEU A 275 7.74 3.85 -14.69
CA LEU A 275 8.35 5.19 -14.67
C LEU A 275 7.87 6.09 -15.80
N LYS A 276 7.44 5.52 -16.92
CA LYS A 276 6.94 6.28 -18.07
C LYS A 276 5.83 7.29 -17.74
N LYS A 277 5.05 7.02 -16.69
CA LYS A 277 3.96 7.89 -16.19
C LYS A 277 4.28 8.48 -14.81
N ARG A 278 5.55 8.47 -14.40
CA ARG A 278 5.99 9.08 -13.14
C ARG A 278 6.83 10.32 -13.42
N MET A 279 7.01 11.17 -12.40
CA MET A 279 7.80 12.42 -12.49
C MET A 279 9.25 12.16 -12.96
N ALA A 280 9.84 11.01 -12.59
CA ALA A 280 11.21 10.65 -12.97
C ALA A 280 11.33 10.21 -14.44
N GLU A 281 10.24 9.75 -15.08
CA GLU A 281 10.12 9.30 -16.46
C GLU A 281 10.99 8.08 -16.85
N ASN A 282 12.18 7.93 -16.27
CA ASN A 282 13.12 6.85 -16.57
C ASN A 282 14.02 6.49 -15.37
N SER A 283 14.68 5.35 -15.45
CA SER A 283 15.57 4.84 -14.39
C SER A 283 16.80 5.71 -14.17
N ASP A 284 17.33 6.35 -15.22
CA ASP A 284 18.53 7.19 -15.09
C ASP A 284 18.26 8.41 -14.21
N ALA A 285 17.09 9.04 -14.33
CA ALA A 285 16.67 10.14 -13.47
C ALA A 285 16.54 9.70 -12.01
N VAL A 286 16.00 8.48 -11.77
CA VAL A 286 15.90 7.88 -10.42
C VAL A 286 17.30 7.67 -9.84
N TYR A 287 18.19 7.01 -10.56
CA TYR A 287 19.55 6.76 -10.07
C TYR A 287 20.35 8.03 -9.89
N LYS A 288 20.18 9.02 -10.75
CA LYS A 288 20.82 10.33 -10.58
C LYS A 288 20.46 10.96 -9.24
N LEU A 289 19.17 11.00 -8.90
CA LEU A 289 18.71 11.54 -7.62
C LEU A 289 19.22 10.70 -6.43
N LEU A 290 19.09 9.38 -6.51
CA LEU A 290 19.53 8.48 -5.43
C LEU A 290 21.04 8.56 -5.19
N ASN A 291 21.85 8.64 -6.24
CA ASN A 291 23.29 8.78 -6.09
C ASN A 291 23.70 10.13 -5.48
N GLN A 292 23.02 11.23 -5.86
CA GLN A 292 23.23 12.52 -5.22
C GLN A 292 22.91 12.48 -3.72
N LEU A 293 21.80 11.83 -3.34
CA LEU A 293 21.43 11.66 -1.95
C LEU A 293 22.43 10.75 -1.21
N LEU A 294 22.85 9.66 -1.84
CA LEU A 294 23.84 8.74 -1.27
C LEU A 294 25.17 9.47 -0.95
N GLU A 295 25.71 10.22 -1.91
CA GLU A 295 26.93 11.01 -1.70
C GLU A 295 26.79 12.06 -0.57
N ALA A 296 25.65 12.76 -0.55
CA ALA A 296 25.40 13.81 0.44
C ALA A 296 25.20 13.25 1.86
N TYR A 297 24.48 12.13 2.01
CA TYR A 297 24.08 11.64 3.33
C TYR A 297 25.04 10.62 3.94
N THR A 298 25.79 9.87 3.14
CA THR A 298 26.70 8.82 3.64
C THR A 298 27.68 9.32 4.69
N PRO A 299 28.38 10.46 4.51
CA PRO A 299 29.32 10.96 5.53
C PRO A 299 28.65 11.29 6.85
N THR A 300 27.45 11.89 6.81
CA THR A 300 26.67 12.22 8.02
C THR A 300 26.19 10.96 8.72
N ALA A 301 25.64 9.99 7.98
CA ALA A 301 25.18 8.73 8.55
C ALA A 301 26.33 7.93 9.20
N GLN A 302 27.52 7.93 8.58
CA GLN A 302 28.72 7.31 9.17
C GLN A 302 29.13 7.99 10.49
N LYS A 303 29.11 9.32 10.53
CA LYS A 303 29.40 10.06 11.76
C LYS A 303 28.39 9.75 12.86
N GLU A 304 27.10 9.78 12.55
CA GLU A 304 26.04 9.45 13.50
C GLU A 304 26.15 8.01 14.02
N TYR A 305 26.46 7.05 13.13
CA TYR A 305 26.71 5.67 13.55
C TYR A 305 27.88 5.57 14.54
N LEU A 306 28.99 6.27 14.28
CA LEU A 306 30.14 6.25 15.18
C LEU A 306 29.83 6.88 16.55
N GLU A 307 29.03 7.94 16.59
CA GLU A 307 28.60 8.54 17.87
C GLU A 307 27.70 7.59 18.68
N VAL A 308 26.77 6.88 18.02
CA VAL A 308 25.93 5.87 18.66
C VAL A 308 26.77 4.68 19.14
N GLN A 309 27.70 4.21 18.31
CA GLN A 309 28.62 3.13 18.66
C GLN A 309 29.51 3.47 19.86
N GLU A 310 30.00 4.69 19.91
CA GLU A 310 30.83 5.16 21.04
C GLU A 310 30.03 5.22 22.35
N LEU A 311 28.80 5.74 22.31
CA LEU A 311 27.93 5.73 23.50
C LEU A 311 27.67 4.28 23.98
N ALA A 312 27.40 3.38 23.05
CA ALA A 312 27.16 1.98 23.41
C ALA A 312 28.40 1.32 24.05
N ARG A 313 29.61 1.62 23.56
CA ARG A 313 30.87 1.12 24.14
C ARG A 313 31.13 1.68 25.53
N GLN A 314 30.80 2.94 25.76
CA GLN A 314 30.94 3.55 27.11
C GLN A 314 30.07 2.84 28.15
N GLU A 315 28.89 2.32 27.74
CA GLU A 315 27.98 1.65 28.66
C GLU A 315 28.23 0.12 28.75
N GLN A 316 28.68 -0.54 27.70
CA GLN A 316 28.75 -1.99 27.62
C GLN A 316 30.17 -2.58 27.52
N GLY A 317 31.18 -1.72 27.31
CA GLY A 317 32.58 -2.11 27.10
C GLY A 317 33.01 -2.00 25.63
N ASN A 318 34.34 -1.95 25.43
CA ASN A 318 34.98 -1.63 24.15
C ASN A 318 34.67 -2.61 23.02
N ASP A 319 34.38 -3.87 23.35
CA ASP A 319 34.11 -4.94 22.39
C ASP A 319 32.64 -4.92 21.91
N PHE A 320 31.80 -4.06 22.46
CA PHE A 320 30.39 -3.99 22.08
C PHE A 320 30.24 -3.44 20.66
N VAL A 321 29.48 -4.12 19.84
CA VAL A 321 29.10 -3.72 18.48
C VAL A 321 27.61 -3.48 18.43
N VAL A 322 27.22 -2.28 17.99
CA VAL A 322 25.83 -1.92 17.75
C VAL A 322 25.30 -2.71 16.58
N MET A 323 24.29 -3.50 16.83
CA MET A 323 23.57 -4.29 15.84
C MET A 323 22.25 -3.60 15.43
N PRO A 324 21.58 -4.00 14.34
CA PRO A 324 20.34 -3.35 13.91
C PRO A 324 19.25 -3.25 15.00
N TRP A 325 19.16 -4.24 15.88
CA TRP A 325 18.21 -4.22 17.02
C TRP A 325 18.64 -3.31 18.19
N ASP A 326 19.83 -2.74 18.13
CA ASP A 326 20.34 -1.79 19.14
C ASP A 326 20.20 -0.34 18.68
N TRP A 327 20.00 -0.10 17.39
CA TRP A 327 20.04 1.22 16.78
C TRP A 327 19.03 2.19 17.41
N SER A 328 17.74 1.84 17.46
CA SER A 328 16.70 2.70 18.02
C SER A 328 16.94 3.01 19.50
N TYR A 329 17.38 2.01 20.25
CA TYR A 329 17.66 2.14 21.68
C TYR A 329 18.82 3.13 21.96
N TYR A 330 19.97 2.92 21.34
CA TYR A 330 21.13 3.81 21.59
C TYR A 330 20.99 5.16 20.90
N SER A 331 20.31 5.25 19.76
CA SER A 331 20.00 6.55 19.14
C SER A 331 19.10 7.40 20.03
N ASN A 332 18.10 6.81 20.67
CA ASN A 332 17.25 7.50 21.64
C ASN A 332 18.04 7.94 22.88
N LYS A 333 18.91 7.09 23.42
CA LYS A 333 19.79 7.46 24.52
C LYS A 333 20.73 8.62 24.16
N LEU A 334 21.31 8.58 22.96
CA LEU A 334 22.19 9.66 22.49
C LEU A 334 21.42 10.98 22.33
N LYS A 335 20.19 10.93 21.78
CA LYS A 335 19.28 12.07 21.66
C LYS A 335 19.00 12.68 23.04
N ASN A 336 18.63 11.84 24.01
CA ASN A 336 18.38 12.29 25.38
C ASN A 336 19.62 12.91 26.02
N LYS A 337 20.80 12.29 25.85
CA LYS A 337 22.07 12.79 26.37
C LYS A 337 22.46 14.16 25.77
N LYS A 338 22.23 14.34 24.44
CA LYS A 338 22.62 15.57 23.73
C LYS A 338 21.65 16.74 23.96
N PHE A 339 20.37 16.46 23.99
CA PHE A 339 19.32 17.47 23.89
C PHE A 339 18.45 17.57 25.14
N ASN A 340 18.58 16.62 26.08
CA ASN A 340 17.73 16.51 27.27
C ASN A 340 16.22 16.52 26.93
N ILE A 341 15.86 15.91 25.80
CA ILE A 341 14.48 15.79 25.32
C ILE A 341 14.05 14.33 25.39
N ASN A 342 13.03 14.08 26.18
CA ASN A 342 12.31 12.81 26.21
C ASN A 342 10.92 13.01 25.57
N GLU A 343 10.52 12.12 24.67
CA GLU A 343 9.21 12.19 24.01
C GLU A 343 8.04 12.14 24.98
N GLU A 344 8.20 11.45 26.12
CA GLU A 344 7.18 11.43 27.17
C GLU A 344 6.91 12.82 27.79
N MET A 345 7.93 13.71 27.82
CA MET A 345 7.74 15.10 28.27
C MET A 345 6.89 15.92 27.30
N LEU A 346 6.84 15.54 26.02
CA LEU A 346 6.06 16.23 25.00
C LEU A 346 4.61 15.73 24.92
N ARG A 347 4.34 14.51 25.40
CA ARG A 347 3.03 13.86 25.33
C ARG A 347 1.86 14.72 25.86
N PRO A 348 1.97 15.39 27.02
CA PRO A 348 0.89 16.24 27.54
C PRO A 348 0.50 17.41 26.63
N TYR A 349 1.39 17.80 25.70
CA TYR A 349 1.13 18.89 24.74
C TYR A 349 0.40 18.43 23.49
N PHE A 350 0.31 17.11 23.26
CA PHE A 350 -0.34 16.49 22.09
C PHE A 350 -1.58 15.70 22.51
N GLU A 351 -2.44 16.33 23.32
CA GLU A 351 -3.74 15.77 23.66
C GLU A 351 -4.59 15.61 22.38
N LEU A 352 -5.26 14.45 22.22
CA LEU A 352 -5.95 14.06 20.98
C LEU A 352 -6.93 15.12 20.49
N GLU A 353 -7.76 15.70 21.38
CA GLU A 353 -8.74 16.71 21.00
C GLU A 353 -8.11 18.01 20.52
N GLN A 354 -6.95 18.39 21.07
CA GLN A 354 -6.20 19.57 20.61
C GLN A 354 -5.52 19.30 19.25
N VAL A 355 -4.96 18.11 19.08
CA VAL A 355 -4.39 17.70 17.78
C VAL A 355 -5.46 17.68 16.70
N LYS A 356 -6.63 17.10 16.97
CA LYS A 356 -7.77 17.11 16.04
C LYS A 356 -8.17 18.53 15.63
N LYS A 357 -8.29 19.44 16.59
CA LYS A 357 -8.58 20.85 16.29
C LYS A 357 -7.50 21.54 15.46
N GLY A 358 -6.24 21.14 15.64
CA GLY A 358 -5.13 21.70 14.87
C GLY A 358 -5.04 21.19 13.43
N VAL A 359 -5.62 20.00 13.15
CA VAL A 359 -5.67 19.41 11.80
C VAL A 359 -6.81 20.01 10.99
N PHE A 360 -7.96 20.25 11.59
CA PHE A 360 -9.17 20.77 10.95
C PHE A 360 -9.35 22.27 11.19
#